data_9e8a0e1084db58b03067361f2b8e0603
#
_entry.id   9e8a0e1084db58b03067361f2b8e0603
#
_cell.length_a   1.000
_cell.length_b   1.000
_cell.length_c   1.000
_cell.angle_alpha   90.00
_cell.angle_beta   90.00
_cell.angle_gamma   90.00
#
_symmetry.space_group_name_H-M   'P 1'
#
loop_
_entity.id
_entity.type
_entity.pdbx_description
1 polymer ?
#
loop_
_entity_poly.entity_id
_entity_poly.type
_entity_poly.pdbx_seq_one_letter_code
_entity_poly.pdbx_strand_id
1 'polypeptide(L)'
;MNVLIVYAHPEPLSLNGALKDFAVQRLQAAGHMVQVSDLYAMEWNAVLGAAEIPEQVHHRADILREQEKLRWADTVIFQFPLWWFSMPAIMKGWVERVYTYGFGYGVGEHSDQRWGDRYGEGTLAGKRAMLVVTAGGWESHYGPRGINGAVEDLLFPIHHGILFFPGMEVLPPFLLYRTGSMDQDRLAAVSKELEHRLDTLATTPPIPYRRQNHGDYEIPAMTLKSDLAPGVVGFKAHLQTDR
;
A
#
# COMPACT_ATOMS: atom_id res chain seq x y z
N MET A 1 -6.10 7.37 -16.50
CA MET A 1 -6.47 7.15 -15.09
C MET A 1 -5.84 8.22 -14.20
N ASN A 2 -6.38 8.38 -13.01
CA ASN A 2 -5.87 9.27 -11.97
C ASN A 2 -4.95 8.47 -11.05
N VAL A 3 -3.71 8.93 -10.89
CA VAL A 3 -2.71 8.25 -10.05
C VAL A 3 -2.28 9.17 -8.91
N LEU A 4 -2.39 8.69 -7.68
CA LEU A 4 -1.83 9.34 -6.51
C LEU A 4 -0.53 8.64 -6.10
N ILE A 5 0.55 9.39 -5.96
CA ILE A 5 1.80 8.90 -5.38
C ILE A 5 1.93 9.47 -3.96
N VAL A 6 1.88 8.62 -2.95
CA VAL A 6 2.22 8.96 -1.57
C VAL A 6 3.70 8.63 -1.37
N TYR A 7 4.51 9.65 -1.16
CA TYR A 7 5.96 9.56 -1.18
C TYR A 7 6.58 9.98 0.16
N ALA A 8 7.57 9.22 0.61
CA ALA A 8 8.30 9.54 1.84
C ALA A 8 9.81 9.31 1.68
N HIS A 9 10.56 10.38 1.51
CA HIS A 9 12.01 10.44 1.68
C HIS A 9 12.43 11.88 1.99
N PRO A 10 13.30 12.13 3.01
CA PRO A 10 13.69 13.47 3.41
C PRO A 10 14.63 14.18 2.43
N GLU A 11 15.37 13.42 1.61
CA GLU A 11 16.33 13.97 0.65
C GLU A 11 15.70 13.92 -0.76
N PRO A 12 15.37 15.09 -1.37
CA PRO A 12 14.76 15.13 -2.69
C PRO A 12 15.65 14.59 -3.81
N LEU A 13 16.97 14.74 -3.69
CA LEU A 13 17.95 14.27 -4.67
C LEU A 13 18.38 12.82 -4.45
N SER A 14 17.67 12.08 -3.59
CA SER A 14 17.93 10.66 -3.37
C SER A 14 17.51 9.80 -4.56
N LEU A 15 17.95 8.53 -4.55
CA LEU A 15 17.44 7.53 -5.50
C LEU A 15 15.89 7.42 -5.45
N ASN A 16 15.30 7.49 -4.26
CA ASN A 16 13.84 7.52 -4.12
C ASN A 16 13.21 8.75 -4.80
N GLY A 17 13.83 9.91 -4.68
CA GLY A 17 13.41 11.13 -5.37
C GLY A 17 13.49 10.97 -6.88
N ALA A 18 14.61 10.46 -7.40
CA ALA A 18 14.79 10.20 -8.83
C ALA A 18 13.75 9.21 -9.38
N LEU A 19 13.46 8.13 -8.67
CA LEU A 19 12.42 7.15 -9.06
C LEU A 19 11.00 7.77 -9.02
N LYS A 20 10.70 8.63 -8.03
CA LYS A 20 9.43 9.37 -7.96
C LYS A 20 9.28 10.30 -9.17
N ASP A 21 10.30 11.08 -9.47
CA ASP A 21 10.26 12.04 -10.60
C ASP A 21 10.14 11.30 -11.94
N PHE A 22 10.86 10.18 -12.10
CA PHE A 22 10.71 9.29 -13.25
C PHE A 22 9.27 8.75 -13.37
N ALA A 23 8.69 8.26 -12.26
CA ALA A 23 7.33 7.73 -12.26
C ALA A 23 6.30 8.80 -12.66
N VAL A 24 6.42 10.03 -12.12
CA VAL A 24 5.56 11.16 -12.46
C VAL A 24 5.65 11.47 -13.95
N GLN A 25 6.87 11.63 -14.49
CA GLN A 25 7.09 11.93 -15.90
C GLN A 25 6.53 10.84 -16.82
N ARG A 26 6.80 9.55 -16.49
CA ARG A 26 6.32 8.43 -17.29
C ARG A 26 4.79 8.37 -17.33
N LEU A 27 4.14 8.45 -16.17
CA LEU A 27 2.69 8.40 -16.07
C LEU A 27 2.03 9.59 -16.81
N GLN A 28 2.57 10.79 -16.68
CA GLN A 28 2.08 11.96 -17.41
C GLN A 28 2.26 11.81 -18.92
N ALA A 29 3.42 11.31 -19.37
CA ALA A 29 3.69 11.04 -20.78
C ALA A 29 2.74 9.97 -21.36
N ALA A 30 2.28 9.02 -20.53
CA ALA A 30 1.26 8.03 -20.90
C ALA A 30 -0.19 8.60 -20.82
N GLY A 31 -0.36 9.90 -20.57
CA GLY A 31 -1.67 10.56 -20.52
C GLY A 31 -2.45 10.39 -19.22
N HIS A 32 -1.77 10.00 -18.13
CA HIS A 32 -2.39 9.90 -16.81
C HIS A 32 -2.35 11.23 -16.05
N MET A 33 -3.36 11.49 -15.24
CA MET A 33 -3.35 12.60 -14.29
C MET A 33 -2.63 12.13 -13.02
N VAL A 34 -1.61 12.89 -12.58
CA VAL A 34 -0.80 12.50 -11.41
C VAL A 34 -0.86 13.57 -10.34
N GLN A 35 -1.15 13.16 -9.12
CA GLN A 35 -0.95 13.96 -7.91
C GLN A 35 0.10 13.30 -7.02
N VAL A 36 0.87 14.10 -6.31
CA VAL A 36 1.90 13.63 -5.38
C VAL A 36 1.61 14.18 -3.98
N SER A 37 1.61 13.32 -2.98
CA SER A 37 1.69 13.68 -1.58
C SER A 37 3.12 13.41 -1.10
N ASP A 38 4.00 14.40 -1.29
CA ASP A 38 5.37 14.35 -0.79
C ASP A 38 5.37 14.74 0.70
N LEU A 39 5.41 13.74 1.56
CA LEU A 39 5.15 13.93 2.98
C LEU A 39 6.19 14.78 3.68
N TYR A 40 7.46 14.72 3.25
CA TYR A 40 8.52 15.57 3.81
C TYR A 40 8.43 17.01 3.27
N ALA A 41 8.19 17.20 1.98
CA ALA A 41 8.01 18.53 1.40
C ALA A 41 6.74 19.22 1.92
N MET A 42 5.72 18.45 2.30
CA MET A 42 4.48 18.94 2.93
C MET A 42 4.67 19.25 4.43
N GLU A 43 5.82 18.91 5.02
CA GLU A 43 6.02 18.98 6.47
C GLU A 43 4.88 18.28 7.23
N TRP A 44 4.47 17.09 6.74
CA TRP A 44 3.34 16.36 7.29
C TRP A 44 3.53 16.07 8.76
N ASN A 45 2.62 16.52 9.60
CA ASN A 45 2.60 16.13 11.01
C ASN A 45 2.18 14.65 11.12
N ALA A 46 3.13 13.80 11.47
CA ALA A 46 2.90 12.35 11.57
C ALA A 46 2.23 11.92 12.89
N VAL A 47 2.10 12.81 13.85
CA VAL A 47 1.59 12.47 15.19
C VAL A 47 0.06 12.59 15.20
N LEU A 48 -0.61 11.46 15.41
CA LEU A 48 -2.04 11.43 15.67
C LEU A 48 -2.32 12.04 17.04
N GLY A 49 -3.03 13.15 17.07
CA GLY A 49 -3.38 13.84 18.30
C GLY A 49 -4.61 13.24 19.00
N ALA A 50 -4.68 13.35 20.33
CA ALA A 50 -5.83 12.84 21.10
C ALA A 50 -7.18 13.42 20.61
N ALA A 51 -7.19 14.66 20.11
CA ALA A 51 -8.38 15.29 19.55
C ALA A 51 -8.81 14.72 18.18
N GLU A 52 -7.99 13.90 17.54
CA GLU A 52 -8.28 13.28 16.24
C GLU A 52 -8.83 11.84 16.37
N ILE A 53 -8.86 11.28 17.61
CA ILE A 53 -9.32 9.90 17.88
C ILE A 53 -10.86 9.78 17.95
N PRO A 54 -11.63 10.72 18.50
CA PRO A 54 -13.07 10.54 18.61
C PRO A 54 -13.79 10.53 17.26
N GLU A 55 -14.74 9.60 17.11
CA GLU A 55 -15.55 9.39 15.90
C GLU A 55 -16.36 10.60 15.42
N GLN A 56 -16.46 11.65 16.23
CA GLN A 56 -17.27 12.85 15.98
C GLN A 56 -16.44 14.12 15.69
N VAL A 57 -15.16 14.01 15.50
CA VAL A 57 -14.30 15.19 15.30
C VAL A 57 -14.37 15.68 13.86
N HIS A 58 -14.51 17.00 13.71
CA HIS A 58 -14.25 17.67 12.46
C HIS A 58 -12.79 17.47 12.05
N HIS A 59 -12.56 16.64 11.05
CA HIS A 59 -11.22 16.36 10.54
C HIS A 59 -10.55 17.66 10.11
N ARG A 60 -9.27 17.78 10.43
CA ARG A 60 -8.46 18.92 10.00
C ARG A 60 -8.40 18.99 8.48
N ALA A 61 -8.28 20.20 7.96
CA ALA A 61 -8.26 20.44 6.51
C ALA A 61 -7.13 19.71 5.77
N ASP A 62 -6.00 19.45 6.44
CA ASP A 62 -4.90 18.64 5.91
C ASP A 62 -5.33 17.17 5.67
N ILE A 63 -6.04 16.56 6.61
CA ILE A 63 -6.58 15.20 6.50
C ILE A 63 -7.61 15.12 5.37
N LEU A 64 -8.57 16.04 5.34
CA LEU A 64 -9.62 16.05 4.31
C LEU A 64 -9.05 16.16 2.89
N ARG A 65 -8.02 17.02 2.68
CA ARG A 65 -7.33 17.12 1.38
C ARG A 65 -6.70 15.79 0.94
N GLU A 66 -6.07 15.06 1.85
CA GLU A 66 -5.47 13.77 1.53
C GLU A 66 -6.54 12.70 1.24
N GLN A 67 -7.67 12.70 1.98
CA GLN A 67 -8.81 11.86 1.69
C GLN A 67 -9.44 12.17 0.32
N GLU A 68 -9.52 13.44 -0.08
CA GLU A 68 -9.99 13.85 -1.41
C GLU A 68 -9.08 13.32 -2.51
N LYS A 69 -7.75 13.38 -2.34
CA LYS A 69 -6.79 12.77 -3.28
C LYS A 69 -6.99 11.25 -3.39
N LEU A 70 -7.20 10.57 -2.28
CA LEU A 70 -7.49 9.13 -2.27
C LEU A 70 -8.81 8.81 -2.99
N ARG A 71 -9.86 9.62 -2.79
CA ARG A 71 -11.14 9.45 -3.52
C ARG A 71 -10.97 9.69 -5.03
N TRP A 72 -10.19 10.70 -5.40
CA TRP A 72 -9.93 11.08 -6.79
C TRP A 72 -9.11 10.03 -7.55
N ALA A 73 -8.16 9.36 -6.90
CA ALA A 73 -7.26 8.41 -7.53
C ALA A 73 -7.99 7.12 -7.96
N ASP A 74 -7.67 6.60 -9.13
CA ASP A 74 -7.99 5.23 -9.56
C ASP A 74 -6.92 4.25 -9.06
N THR A 75 -5.67 4.72 -8.99
CA THR A 75 -4.51 3.94 -8.51
C THR A 75 -3.70 4.77 -7.52
N VAL A 76 -3.26 4.12 -6.43
CA VAL A 76 -2.42 4.73 -5.40
C VAL A 76 -1.07 4.01 -5.34
N ILE A 77 0.01 4.75 -5.44
CA ILE A 77 1.39 4.24 -5.30
C ILE A 77 1.95 4.75 -3.99
N PHE A 78 2.36 3.83 -3.11
CA PHE A 78 3.11 4.17 -1.90
C PHE A 78 4.60 3.94 -2.18
N GLN A 79 5.38 5.02 -2.20
CA GLN A 79 6.81 4.95 -2.52
C GLN A 79 7.66 5.38 -1.33
N PHE A 80 8.52 4.46 -0.85
CA PHE A 80 9.31 4.69 0.36
C PHE A 80 10.53 3.76 0.45
N PRO A 81 11.56 4.13 1.24
CA PRO A 81 12.63 3.21 1.64
C PRO A 81 12.16 2.28 2.75
N LEU A 82 12.54 1.00 2.68
CA LEU A 82 12.28 0.01 3.73
C LEU A 82 13.19 0.29 4.95
N TRP A 83 12.71 1.13 5.84
CA TRP A 83 13.43 1.47 7.06
C TRP A 83 12.90 0.65 8.23
N TRP A 84 13.83 -0.05 8.91
CA TRP A 84 13.46 -0.91 10.02
C TRP A 84 12.32 -1.88 9.68
N PHE A 85 12.40 -2.49 8.49
CA PHE A 85 11.45 -3.49 7.97
C PHE A 85 10.02 -2.97 7.76
N SER A 86 9.82 -1.65 7.67
CA SER A 86 8.52 -1.05 7.46
C SER A 86 8.63 0.27 6.69
N MET A 87 7.51 0.97 6.56
CA MET A 87 7.47 2.31 6.01
C MET A 87 8.05 3.34 7.00
N PRO A 88 8.59 4.47 6.51
CA PRO A 88 9.01 5.57 7.37
C PRO A 88 7.91 6.05 8.30
N ALA A 89 8.29 6.51 9.52
CA ALA A 89 7.34 6.96 10.54
C ALA A 89 6.36 8.04 10.03
N ILE A 90 6.84 8.95 9.18
CA ILE A 90 6.00 10.00 8.59
C ILE A 90 4.88 9.42 7.72
N MET A 91 5.16 8.34 6.96
CA MET A 91 4.15 7.67 6.13
C MET A 91 3.18 6.86 6.99
N LYS A 92 3.67 6.18 8.03
CA LYS A 92 2.80 5.47 8.98
C LYS A 92 1.86 6.45 9.68
N GLY A 93 2.36 7.60 10.12
CA GLY A 93 1.54 8.66 10.71
C GLY A 93 0.56 9.29 9.71
N TRP A 94 0.93 9.36 8.41
CA TRP A 94 -0.03 9.74 7.38
C TRP A 94 -1.19 8.76 7.31
N VAL A 95 -0.93 7.46 7.31
CA VAL A 95 -1.97 6.41 7.34
C VAL A 95 -2.85 6.55 8.59
N GLU A 96 -2.24 6.68 9.78
CA GLU A 96 -2.98 6.79 11.05
C GLU A 96 -3.93 7.98 11.09
N ARG A 97 -3.53 9.11 10.51
CA ARG A 97 -4.34 10.33 10.52
C ARG A 97 -5.35 10.41 9.38
N VAL A 98 -5.03 9.85 8.21
CA VAL A 98 -5.90 9.92 7.02
C VAL A 98 -6.96 8.82 7.02
N TYR A 99 -6.66 7.63 7.56
CA TYR A 99 -7.60 6.51 7.61
C TYR A 99 -8.52 6.60 8.83
N THR A 100 -9.35 7.62 8.84
CA THR A 100 -10.28 7.92 9.94
C THR A 100 -11.49 7.01 9.93
N TYR A 101 -12.24 7.00 11.05
CA TYR A 101 -13.58 6.39 11.12
C TYR A 101 -14.50 6.99 10.06
N GLY A 102 -15.28 6.15 9.40
CA GLY A 102 -16.15 6.54 8.28
C GLY A 102 -15.43 6.75 6.95
N PHE A 103 -14.08 6.61 6.93
CA PHE A 103 -13.29 6.63 5.71
C PHE A 103 -12.41 5.39 5.56
N GLY A 104 -11.42 5.19 6.42
CA GLY A 104 -10.53 4.02 6.37
C GLY A 104 -11.13 2.78 7.03
N TYR A 105 -12.04 2.97 7.97
CA TYR A 105 -12.73 1.93 8.72
C TYR A 105 -14.09 2.43 9.25
N GLY A 106 -14.89 1.53 9.84
CA GLY A 106 -16.19 1.88 10.42
C GLY A 106 -17.28 2.14 9.38
N VAL A 107 -17.16 1.56 8.19
CA VAL A 107 -18.15 1.62 7.11
C VAL A 107 -18.82 0.25 6.93
N GLY A 108 -20.00 0.25 6.29
CA GLY A 108 -20.80 -0.94 6.02
C GLY A 108 -21.62 -1.43 7.22
N GLU A 109 -22.53 -2.34 6.93
CA GLU A 109 -23.46 -2.90 7.90
C GLU A 109 -22.87 -4.07 8.68
N HIS A 110 -23.34 -4.27 9.91
CA HIS A 110 -23.00 -5.40 10.76
C HIS A 110 -24.24 -6.28 10.97
N SER A 111 -24.06 -7.59 10.79
CA SER A 111 -25.08 -8.61 11.04
C SER A 111 -24.41 -9.92 11.44
N ASP A 112 -25.19 -10.95 11.70
CA ASP A 112 -24.67 -12.31 11.96
C ASP A 112 -23.96 -12.93 10.75
N GLN A 113 -24.11 -12.33 9.56
CA GLN A 113 -23.53 -12.82 8.30
C GLN A 113 -22.57 -11.84 7.63
N ARG A 114 -22.41 -10.62 8.16
CA ARG A 114 -21.59 -9.56 7.61
C ARG A 114 -20.99 -8.70 8.73
N TRP A 115 -19.72 -8.37 8.61
CA TRP A 115 -19.03 -7.58 9.63
C TRP A 115 -18.37 -6.34 9.04
N GLY A 116 -19.19 -5.32 8.70
CA GLY A 116 -18.70 -4.10 8.09
C GLY A 116 -18.00 -4.32 6.73
N ASP A 117 -17.54 -3.25 6.13
CA ASP A 117 -16.88 -3.27 4.82
C ASP A 117 -15.36 -3.07 5.01
N ARG A 118 -14.58 -4.14 4.81
CA ARG A 118 -13.12 -4.14 4.86
C ARG A 118 -12.57 -5.39 4.17
N TYR A 119 -11.26 -5.44 3.97
CA TYR A 119 -10.55 -6.53 3.30
C TYR A 119 -11.14 -6.84 1.91
N GLY A 120 -10.94 -5.89 0.97
CA GLY A 120 -11.47 -5.96 -0.39
C GLY A 120 -12.81 -5.28 -0.60
N GLU A 121 -13.38 -4.74 0.46
CA GLU A 121 -14.56 -3.88 0.48
C GLU A 121 -14.24 -2.60 1.28
N GLY A 122 -15.07 -1.56 1.17
CA GLY A 122 -14.88 -0.30 1.90
C GLY A 122 -14.79 0.91 0.97
N THR A 123 -14.44 2.05 1.54
CA THR A 123 -14.46 3.35 0.85
C THR A 123 -13.51 3.42 -0.36
N LEU A 124 -12.44 2.63 -0.35
CA LEU A 124 -11.44 2.59 -1.43
C LEU A 124 -11.61 1.37 -2.35
N ALA A 125 -12.74 0.66 -2.28
CA ALA A 125 -13.04 -0.44 -3.19
C ALA A 125 -13.06 0.02 -4.65
N GLY A 126 -12.59 -0.85 -5.56
CA GLY A 126 -12.46 -0.55 -6.99
C GLY A 126 -11.20 0.25 -7.36
N LYS A 127 -10.39 0.66 -6.37
CA LYS A 127 -9.09 1.31 -6.61
C LYS A 127 -7.97 0.28 -6.53
N ARG A 128 -6.85 0.58 -7.18
CA ARG A 128 -5.66 -0.26 -7.17
C ARG A 128 -4.55 0.37 -6.33
N ALA A 129 -3.71 -0.45 -5.72
CA ALA A 129 -2.58 0.05 -4.95
C ALA A 129 -1.30 -0.73 -5.26
N MET A 130 -0.17 -0.04 -5.37
CA MET A 130 1.16 -0.63 -5.57
C MET A 130 2.16 -0.04 -4.58
N LEU A 131 3.05 -0.87 -4.05
CA LEU A 131 4.21 -0.39 -3.32
C LEU A 131 5.40 -0.25 -4.28
N VAL A 132 6.14 0.84 -4.14
CA VAL A 132 7.49 1.03 -4.71
C VAL A 132 8.46 1.17 -3.54
N VAL A 133 9.22 0.10 -3.28
CA VAL A 133 10.04 -0.01 -2.07
C VAL A 133 11.50 -0.17 -2.43
N THR A 134 12.35 0.63 -1.80
CA THR A 134 13.80 0.52 -1.93
C THR A 134 14.41 -0.05 -0.65
N ALA A 135 15.38 -0.96 -0.78
CA ALA A 135 16.09 -1.58 0.34
C ALA A 135 17.59 -1.61 0.11
N GLY A 136 18.36 -1.33 1.17
CA GLY A 136 19.83 -1.37 1.11
C GLY A 136 20.42 -2.78 1.03
N GLY A 137 19.70 -3.78 1.55
CA GLY A 137 20.11 -5.18 1.57
C GLY A 137 20.06 -5.86 0.21
N TRP A 138 20.60 -7.07 0.15
CA TRP A 138 20.54 -7.91 -1.04
C TRP A 138 19.17 -8.62 -1.12
N GLU A 139 18.69 -8.90 -2.32
CA GLU A 139 17.45 -9.64 -2.54
C GLU A 139 17.43 -10.99 -1.81
N SER A 140 18.57 -11.71 -1.82
CA SER A 140 18.73 -12.98 -1.11
C SER A 140 18.48 -12.90 0.41
N HIS A 141 18.65 -11.71 1.01
CA HIS A 141 18.35 -11.53 2.43
C HIS A 141 16.85 -11.55 2.72
N TYR A 142 16.01 -11.27 1.71
CA TYR A 142 14.55 -11.16 1.80
C TYR A 142 13.83 -12.33 1.12
N GLY A 143 14.55 -13.39 0.81
CA GLY A 143 13.97 -14.66 0.34
C GLY A 143 13.44 -15.52 1.48
N PRO A 144 12.76 -16.64 1.17
CA PRO A 144 12.17 -17.54 2.19
C PRO A 144 13.18 -18.14 3.18
N ARG A 145 14.46 -18.14 2.85
CA ARG A 145 15.57 -18.58 3.71
C ARG A 145 16.55 -17.44 4.00
N GLY A 146 16.22 -16.22 3.64
CA GLY A 146 17.02 -15.03 3.92
C GLY A 146 16.92 -14.66 5.39
N ILE A 147 17.99 -14.03 5.92
CA ILE A 147 18.05 -13.63 7.33
C ILE A 147 16.95 -12.65 7.75
N ASN A 148 16.42 -11.89 6.80
CA ASN A 148 15.34 -10.92 7.04
C ASN A 148 13.94 -11.55 6.94
N GLY A 149 13.83 -12.81 6.51
CA GLY A 149 12.55 -13.44 6.18
C GLY A 149 12.06 -13.07 4.78
N ALA A 150 11.00 -13.72 4.33
CA ALA A 150 10.41 -13.47 3.02
C ALA A 150 9.83 -12.05 2.94
N VAL A 151 10.10 -11.34 1.86
CA VAL A 151 9.63 -9.95 1.67
C VAL A 151 8.11 -9.85 1.66
N GLU A 152 7.44 -10.88 1.16
CA GLU A 152 5.98 -10.99 1.16
C GLU A 152 5.42 -10.98 2.59
N ASP A 153 6.09 -11.65 3.53
CA ASP A 153 5.70 -11.68 4.94
C ASP A 153 5.97 -10.32 5.62
N LEU A 154 7.09 -9.67 5.29
CA LEU A 154 7.42 -8.32 5.79
C LEU A 154 6.44 -7.26 5.31
N LEU A 155 6.00 -7.36 4.05
CA LEU A 155 5.08 -6.40 3.45
C LEU A 155 3.60 -6.73 3.70
N PHE A 156 3.28 -7.91 4.22
CA PHE A 156 1.90 -8.33 4.48
C PHE A 156 1.13 -7.32 5.35
N PRO A 157 1.67 -6.78 6.47
CA PRO A 157 0.96 -5.78 7.25
C PRO A 157 0.59 -4.52 6.46
N ILE A 158 1.42 -4.13 5.48
CA ILE A 158 1.15 -2.98 4.63
C ILE A 158 0.14 -3.35 3.53
N HIS A 159 0.42 -4.43 2.80
CA HIS A 159 -0.45 -4.89 1.71
C HIS A 159 -1.86 -5.22 2.20
N HIS A 160 -1.95 -6.10 3.19
CA HIS A 160 -3.23 -6.61 3.68
C HIS A 160 -3.88 -5.66 4.69
N GLY A 161 -3.10 -5.15 5.67
CA GLY A 161 -3.62 -4.37 6.78
C GLY A 161 -3.83 -2.88 6.47
N ILE A 162 -3.14 -2.32 5.45
CA ILE A 162 -3.25 -0.89 5.11
C ILE A 162 -3.92 -0.69 3.75
N LEU A 163 -3.53 -1.46 2.73
CA LEU A 163 -4.04 -1.24 1.37
C LEU A 163 -5.31 -2.05 1.09
N PHE A 164 -5.31 -3.34 1.40
CA PHE A 164 -6.47 -4.21 1.16
C PHE A 164 -7.60 -3.98 2.17
N PHE A 165 -7.28 -3.59 3.40
CA PHE A 165 -8.26 -3.35 4.45
C PHE A 165 -9.34 -2.33 4.05
N PRO A 166 -9.04 -1.12 3.54
CA PRO A 166 -10.06 -0.16 3.11
C PRO A 166 -10.64 -0.45 1.72
N GLY A 167 -10.27 -1.57 1.08
CA GLY A 167 -10.89 -2.07 -0.14
C GLY A 167 -10.06 -2.09 -1.41
N MET A 168 -8.82 -1.57 -1.41
CA MET A 168 -8.01 -1.50 -2.63
C MET A 168 -7.56 -2.88 -3.12
N GLU A 169 -7.50 -3.08 -4.44
CA GLU A 169 -6.82 -4.21 -5.07
C GLU A 169 -5.30 -4.01 -5.02
N VAL A 170 -4.61 -4.87 -4.31
CA VAL A 170 -3.17 -4.73 -4.08
C VAL A 170 -2.36 -5.42 -5.17
N LEU A 171 -1.55 -4.66 -5.89
CA LEU A 171 -0.65 -5.18 -6.92
C LEU A 171 0.64 -5.73 -6.28
N PRO A 172 1.30 -6.70 -6.93
CA PRO A 172 2.65 -7.09 -6.54
C PRO A 172 3.57 -5.86 -6.46
N PRO A 173 4.44 -5.72 -5.46
CA PRO A 173 5.25 -4.53 -5.28
C PRO A 173 6.36 -4.41 -6.34
N PHE A 174 6.84 -3.20 -6.59
CA PHE A 174 8.14 -2.97 -7.21
C PHE A 174 9.18 -2.86 -6.10
N LEU A 175 10.19 -3.72 -6.15
CA LEU A 175 11.22 -3.84 -5.12
C LEU A 175 12.60 -3.57 -5.72
N LEU A 176 13.31 -2.61 -5.14
CA LEU A 176 14.69 -2.29 -5.53
C LEU A 176 15.64 -2.53 -4.37
N TYR A 177 16.49 -3.53 -4.51
CA TYR A 177 17.50 -3.90 -3.51
C TYR A 177 18.85 -3.23 -3.79
N ARG A 178 19.80 -3.31 -2.83
CA ARG A 178 21.19 -2.84 -2.97
C ARG A 178 21.29 -1.37 -3.40
N THR A 179 20.52 -0.49 -2.83
CA THR A 179 20.44 0.92 -3.23
C THR A 179 21.75 1.70 -3.06
N GLY A 180 22.66 1.23 -2.21
CA GLY A 180 23.99 1.83 -2.02
C GLY A 180 25.00 1.56 -3.16
N SER A 181 24.65 0.74 -4.15
CA SER A 181 25.51 0.37 -5.29
C SER A 181 24.81 0.65 -6.61
N MET A 182 24.45 1.91 -6.85
CA MET A 182 23.75 2.35 -8.06
C MET A 182 24.73 3.04 -9.00
N ASP A 183 24.98 2.43 -10.17
CA ASP A 183 25.65 3.04 -11.32
C ASP A 183 24.64 3.41 -12.42
N GLN A 184 25.12 4.02 -13.50
CA GLN A 184 24.26 4.48 -14.58
C GLN A 184 23.55 3.32 -15.32
N ASP A 185 24.24 2.23 -15.58
CA ASP A 185 23.68 1.07 -16.30
C ASP A 185 22.59 0.41 -15.47
N ARG A 186 22.83 0.26 -14.19
CA ARG A 186 21.84 -0.27 -13.26
C ARG A 186 20.64 0.64 -13.09
N LEU A 187 20.86 1.95 -13.01
CA LEU A 187 19.76 2.93 -12.95
C LEU A 187 18.91 2.87 -14.21
N ALA A 188 19.52 2.73 -15.39
CA ALA A 188 18.80 2.58 -16.65
C ALA A 188 17.95 1.29 -16.68
N ALA A 189 18.51 0.16 -16.21
CA ALA A 189 17.78 -1.10 -16.13
C ALA A 189 16.59 -1.02 -15.15
N VAL A 190 16.80 -0.44 -13.97
CA VAL A 190 15.77 -0.21 -12.95
C VAL A 190 14.67 0.70 -13.47
N SER A 191 15.03 1.78 -14.16
CA SER A 191 14.07 2.71 -14.75
C SER A 191 13.18 2.02 -15.78
N LYS A 192 13.75 1.14 -16.63
CA LYS A 192 13.00 0.36 -17.62
C LYS A 192 12.06 -0.65 -16.96
N GLU A 193 12.49 -1.27 -15.87
CA GLU A 193 11.62 -2.19 -15.11
C GLU A 193 10.47 -1.43 -14.44
N LEU A 194 10.76 -0.29 -13.81
CA LEU A 194 9.72 0.57 -13.22
C LEU A 194 8.75 1.08 -14.29
N GLU A 195 9.26 1.51 -15.46
CA GLU A 195 8.43 1.91 -16.60
C GLU A 195 7.42 0.81 -16.96
N HIS A 196 7.88 -0.44 -17.14
CA HIS A 196 6.99 -1.57 -17.43
C HIS A 196 5.91 -1.77 -16.35
N ARG A 197 6.28 -1.62 -15.07
CA ARG A 197 5.32 -1.73 -13.96
C ARG A 197 4.28 -0.60 -13.99
N LEU A 198 4.69 0.62 -14.31
CA LEU A 198 3.79 1.77 -14.44
C LEU A 198 2.84 1.62 -15.64
N ASP A 199 3.34 1.11 -16.76
CA ASP A 199 2.53 0.91 -17.97
C ASP A 199 1.47 -0.20 -17.79
N THR A 200 1.72 -1.14 -16.91
CA THR A 200 0.84 -2.29 -16.63
C THR A 200 -0.03 -2.13 -15.39
N LEU A 201 -0.06 -0.96 -14.74
CA LEU A 201 -0.85 -0.72 -13.52
C LEU A 201 -2.32 -1.15 -13.65
N ALA A 202 -2.95 -0.92 -14.80
CA ALA A 202 -4.34 -1.26 -15.03
C ALA A 202 -4.59 -2.77 -15.29
N THR A 203 -3.60 -3.49 -15.78
CA THR A 203 -3.74 -4.87 -16.26
C THR A 203 -3.04 -5.91 -15.39
N THR A 204 -2.09 -5.52 -14.55
CA THR A 204 -1.40 -6.44 -13.63
C THR A 204 -2.41 -7.10 -12.69
N PRO A 205 -2.49 -8.45 -12.61
CA PRO A 205 -3.36 -9.12 -11.65
C PRO A 205 -3.02 -8.71 -10.21
N PRO A 206 -4.01 -8.42 -9.37
CA PRO A 206 -3.76 -8.15 -7.95
C PRO A 206 -3.34 -9.42 -7.20
N ILE A 207 -2.70 -9.23 -6.05
CA ILE A 207 -2.45 -10.32 -5.09
C ILE A 207 -3.81 -10.88 -4.66
N PRO A 208 -4.04 -12.21 -4.80
CA PRO A 208 -5.36 -12.80 -4.61
C PRO A 208 -5.71 -12.96 -3.13
N TYR A 209 -5.84 -11.84 -2.40
CA TYR A 209 -6.28 -11.89 -1.01
C TYR A 209 -7.74 -12.34 -0.88
N ARG A 210 -8.02 -13.15 0.15
CA ARG A 210 -9.38 -13.56 0.50
C ARG A 210 -10.18 -12.37 1.04
N ARG A 211 -11.36 -12.14 0.47
CA ARG A 211 -12.24 -11.05 0.90
C ARG A 211 -13.06 -11.46 2.12
N GLN A 212 -13.21 -10.55 3.07
CA GLN A 212 -13.85 -10.81 4.36
C GLN A 212 -15.27 -11.38 4.25
N ASN A 213 -16.15 -10.73 3.48
CA ASN A 213 -17.58 -11.06 3.42
C ASN A 213 -17.95 -11.97 2.25
N HIS A 214 -17.00 -12.68 1.62
CA HIS A 214 -17.22 -13.55 0.45
C HIS A 214 -17.33 -15.03 0.79
N GLY A 215 -17.57 -15.36 2.06
CA GLY A 215 -17.87 -16.71 2.49
C GLY A 215 -16.68 -17.54 2.92
N ASP A 216 -15.45 -17.03 2.88
CA ASP A 216 -14.24 -17.74 3.27
C ASP A 216 -14.01 -17.73 4.79
N TYR A 217 -14.62 -16.78 5.51
CA TYR A 217 -14.43 -16.59 6.95
C TYR A 217 -15.71 -16.87 7.74
N GLU A 218 -15.53 -17.39 8.96
CA GLU A 218 -16.60 -17.51 9.96
C GLU A 218 -16.91 -16.12 10.56
N ILE A 219 -18.15 -15.69 10.53
CA ILE A 219 -18.59 -14.41 11.11
C ILE A 219 -19.33 -14.69 12.43
N PRO A 220 -19.04 -13.99 13.52
CA PRO A 220 -18.18 -12.81 13.66
C PRO A 220 -16.72 -13.13 14.05
N ALA A 221 -16.33 -14.40 14.15
CA ALA A 221 -15.00 -14.82 14.65
C ALA A 221 -13.85 -14.36 13.72
N MET A 222 -14.10 -14.10 12.45
CA MET A 222 -13.12 -13.71 11.42
C MET A 222 -11.98 -14.72 11.28
N THR A 223 -12.23 -15.99 11.55
CA THR A 223 -11.31 -17.10 11.31
C THR A 223 -11.60 -17.72 9.94
N LEU A 224 -10.55 -18.06 9.20
CA LEU A 224 -10.68 -18.80 7.94
C LEU A 224 -11.35 -20.15 8.21
N LYS A 225 -12.31 -20.54 7.37
CA LYS A 225 -13.00 -21.82 7.45
C LYS A 225 -12.01 -22.97 7.36
N SER A 226 -12.22 -24.02 8.14
CA SER A 226 -11.27 -25.13 8.33
C SER A 226 -11.05 -25.99 7.09
N ASP A 227 -12.00 -25.97 6.15
CA ASP A 227 -11.93 -26.68 4.86
C ASP A 227 -11.15 -25.90 3.78
N LEU A 228 -10.84 -24.61 4.03
CA LEU A 228 -10.04 -23.79 3.13
C LEU A 228 -8.56 -23.82 3.52
N ALA A 229 -7.67 -23.97 2.52
CA ALA A 229 -6.23 -24.04 2.70
C ALA A 229 -5.78 -24.96 3.86
N PRO A 230 -6.20 -26.24 3.89
CA PRO A 230 -5.95 -27.13 5.02
C PRO A 230 -4.44 -27.30 5.29
N GLY A 231 -4.06 -27.15 6.57
CA GLY A 231 -2.66 -27.20 7.00
C GLY A 231 -1.84 -25.92 6.75
N VAL A 232 -2.39 -24.91 6.08
CA VAL A 232 -1.74 -23.61 5.91
C VAL A 232 -2.10 -22.70 7.07
N VAL A 233 -1.09 -22.03 7.64
CA VAL A 233 -1.24 -21.08 8.75
C VAL A 233 -0.51 -19.78 8.48
N GLY A 234 -0.83 -18.74 9.25
CA GLY A 234 -0.21 -17.41 9.11
C GLY A 234 -0.65 -16.70 7.84
N PHE A 235 0.19 -15.81 7.33
CA PHE A 235 -0.19 -14.89 6.26
C PHE A 235 -0.63 -15.58 4.95
N LYS A 236 -0.06 -16.73 4.65
CA LYS A 236 -0.37 -17.50 3.43
C LYS A 236 -1.79 -18.09 3.43
N ALA A 237 -2.40 -18.28 4.60
CA ALA A 237 -3.78 -18.75 4.69
C ALA A 237 -4.80 -17.74 4.12
N HIS A 238 -4.41 -16.45 4.05
CA HIS A 238 -5.25 -15.37 3.54
C HIS A 238 -5.11 -15.12 2.02
N LEU A 239 -4.40 -16.02 1.30
CA LEU A 239 -4.29 -16.01 -0.15
C LEU A 239 -5.20 -17.08 -0.78
N GLN A 240 -5.88 -16.73 -1.88
CA GLN A 240 -6.67 -17.67 -2.68
C GLN A 240 -5.73 -18.40 -3.67
N THR A 241 -5.00 -19.42 -3.20
CA THR A 241 -4.10 -20.23 -4.05
C THR A 241 -4.74 -21.50 -4.57
N ASP A 242 -5.97 -21.78 -4.16
CA ASP A 242 -6.71 -23.05 -4.31
C ASP A 242 -7.91 -22.95 -5.28
N ARG A 243 -7.93 -21.91 -6.15
CA ARG A 243 -8.94 -21.74 -7.22
C ARG A 243 -8.30 -21.68 -8.59
#